data_9a1dba55d0f7e415e7f081aeec83548c
#
_entry.id   9a1dba55d0f7e415e7f081aeec83548c
#
_cell.length_a   1.000
_cell.length_b   1.000
_cell.length_c   1.000
_cell.angle_alpha   90.00
_cell.angle_beta   90.00
_cell.angle_gamma   90.00
#
_symmetry.space_group_name_H-M   'P 1'
#
loop_
_entity.id
_entity.type
_entity.pdbx_description
1 polymer ?
#
loop_
_entity_poly.entity_id
_entity_poly.type
_entity_poly.pdbx_seq_one_letter_code
_entity_poly.pdbx_strand_id
1 'polypeptide(L)'
;ILTVHTSNYIVKGFTKSVRLAELVSLGNNYNLPVMVDWGSGSLLKNISKNTSLDIPINQLMKDKPDIVTFSGDKLIGGPQSGIIVGKGNIIKALQKNTLYRPFRPDKLTIGLLEDTLRSYRSTSFTKDNLSLNMLNTSRKTLKKRGEKVIMLIKKNIIRDLDISLVPSLVEAGSGSLPEKNIKSMA
;
A
#
# COMPACT_ATOMS: atom_id res chain seq x y z
N ILE A 1 18.19 -0.09 -15.02
CA ILE A 1 16.82 -0.10 -15.58
C ILE A 1 15.88 0.22 -14.42
N LEU A 2 15.01 1.23 -14.59
CA LEU A 2 13.99 1.58 -13.60
C LEU A 2 12.60 1.28 -14.18
N THR A 3 11.78 0.58 -13.41
CA THR A 3 10.34 0.42 -13.67
C THR A 3 9.55 0.95 -12.48
N VAL A 4 8.52 1.76 -12.74
CA VAL A 4 7.69 2.39 -11.73
C VAL A 4 6.27 1.86 -11.86
N HIS A 5 5.74 1.33 -10.76
CA HIS A 5 4.34 0.92 -10.69
C HIS A 5 3.45 2.14 -10.47
N THR A 6 2.45 2.30 -11.32
CA THR A 6 1.48 3.41 -11.26
C THR A 6 0.49 3.18 -10.11
N SER A 7 0.90 3.47 -8.87
CA SER A 7 0.08 3.19 -7.68
C SER A 7 -0.99 4.24 -7.39
N ASN A 8 -0.90 5.45 -7.97
CA ASN A 8 -1.75 6.59 -7.65
C ASN A 8 -2.36 7.30 -8.87
N TYR A 9 -2.20 6.74 -10.07
CA TYR A 9 -2.83 7.22 -11.29
C TYR A 9 -3.09 6.08 -12.26
N ILE A 10 -3.97 6.32 -13.23
CA ILE A 10 -4.33 5.35 -14.28
C ILE A 10 -3.74 5.82 -15.60
N VAL A 11 -3.03 4.94 -16.29
CA VAL A 11 -2.56 5.16 -17.66
C VAL A 11 -3.63 4.61 -18.61
N LYS A 12 -4.22 5.47 -19.45
CA LYS A 12 -5.23 5.11 -20.45
C LYS A 12 -4.72 5.35 -21.85
N GLY A 13 -5.19 4.56 -22.81
CA GLY A 13 -4.84 4.69 -24.22
C GLY A 13 -4.07 3.46 -24.75
N PHE A 14 -3.34 3.64 -25.86
CA PHE A 14 -2.53 2.59 -26.49
C PHE A 14 -1.23 2.38 -25.72
N THR A 15 -1.32 1.76 -24.55
CA THR A 15 -0.17 1.52 -23.68
C THR A 15 0.12 0.04 -23.54
N LYS A 16 1.41 -0.30 -23.36
CA LYS A 16 1.87 -1.66 -23.08
C LYS A 16 2.89 -1.60 -21.95
N SER A 17 2.74 -2.47 -20.98
CA SER A 17 3.74 -2.66 -19.93
C SER A 17 4.66 -3.85 -20.26
N VAL A 18 5.94 -3.72 -19.90
CA VAL A 18 6.91 -4.82 -20.00
C VAL A 18 6.87 -5.63 -18.70
N ARG A 19 6.88 -6.95 -18.80
CA ARG A 19 6.91 -7.82 -17.62
C ARG A 19 8.24 -7.68 -16.88
N LEU A 20 8.19 -7.72 -15.55
CA LEU A 20 9.38 -7.58 -14.71
C LEU A 20 10.46 -8.60 -15.06
N ALA A 21 10.08 -9.87 -15.28
CA ALA A 21 11.01 -10.92 -15.70
C ALA A 21 11.79 -10.59 -17.00
N GLU A 22 11.14 -9.91 -17.96
CA GLU A 22 11.79 -9.47 -19.21
C GLU A 22 12.81 -8.36 -18.93
N LEU A 23 12.46 -7.40 -18.06
CA LEU A 23 13.37 -6.33 -17.64
C LEU A 23 14.59 -6.88 -16.89
N VAL A 24 14.37 -7.86 -16.03
CA VAL A 24 15.46 -8.52 -15.29
C VAL A 24 16.36 -9.30 -16.24
N SER A 25 15.81 -10.02 -17.22
CA SER A 25 16.59 -10.69 -18.26
C SER A 25 17.43 -9.71 -19.05
N LEU A 26 16.84 -8.58 -19.46
CA LEU A 26 17.55 -7.49 -20.15
C LEU A 26 18.69 -6.93 -19.28
N GLY A 27 18.40 -6.65 -17.99
CA GLY A 27 19.41 -6.16 -17.05
C GLY A 27 20.58 -7.10 -16.92
N ASN A 28 20.33 -8.40 -16.80
CA ASN A 28 21.37 -9.42 -16.72
C ASN A 28 22.23 -9.47 -18.00
N ASN A 29 21.61 -9.38 -19.19
CA ASN A 29 22.33 -9.41 -20.46
C ASN A 29 23.28 -8.21 -20.64
N TYR A 30 22.95 -7.06 -20.08
CA TYR A 30 23.72 -5.82 -20.19
C TYR A 30 24.47 -5.43 -18.91
N ASN A 31 24.49 -6.29 -17.89
CA ASN A 31 25.06 -5.98 -16.57
C ASN A 31 24.52 -4.68 -15.95
N LEU A 32 23.24 -4.41 -16.14
CA LEU A 32 22.56 -3.24 -15.60
C LEU A 32 21.66 -3.65 -14.43
N PRO A 33 21.69 -2.95 -13.29
CA PRO A 33 20.79 -3.22 -12.19
C PRO A 33 19.35 -2.89 -12.57
N VAL A 34 18.41 -3.69 -12.09
CA VAL A 34 16.97 -3.48 -12.27
C VAL A 34 16.35 -3.05 -10.94
N MET A 35 15.78 -1.86 -10.94
CA MET A 35 15.07 -1.27 -9.80
C MET A 35 13.58 -1.21 -10.10
N VAL A 36 12.78 -1.61 -9.13
CA VAL A 36 11.32 -1.53 -9.16
C VAL A 36 10.86 -0.56 -8.07
N ASP A 37 10.19 0.52 -8.45
CA ASP A 37 9.44 1.33 -7.51
C ASP A 37 7.99 0.84 -7.43
N TRP A 38 7.66 0.14 -6.34
CA TRP A 38 6.37 -0.51 -6.12
C TRP A 38 5.57 0.19 -5.02
N GLY A 39 5.30 1.46 -5.23
CA GLY A 39 4.83 2.41 -4.22
C GLY A 39 3.69 1.96 -3.29
N SER A 40 2.84 0.99 -3.68
CA SER A 40 1.73 0.49 -2.84
C SER A 40 2.20 -0.32 -1.63
N GLY A 41 3.27 -1.09 -1.76
CA GLY A 41 3.89 -1.83 -0.67
C GLY A 41 3.07 -2.99 -0.11
N SER A 42 2.24 -3.66 -0.93
CA SER A 42 1.47 -4.80 -0.44
C SER A 42 2.37 -5.97 -0.02
N LEU A 43 2.19 -6.52 1.19
CA LEU A 43 2.88 -7.72 1.66
C LEU A 43 2.07 -8.99 1.42
N LEU A 44 0.77 -8.89 1.15
CA LEU A 44 -0.16 -10.01 1.07
C LEU A 44 -0.98 -9.97 -0.22
N LYS A 45 -1.18 -11.14 -0.81
CA LYS A 45 -1.98 -11.30 -2.03
C LYS A 45 -3.46 -10.96 -1.81
N ASN A 46 -4.02 -11.33 -0.67
CA ASN A 46 -5.44 -11.19 -0.35
C ASN A 46 -5.59 -10.34 0.91
N ILE A 47 -5.33 -9.04 0.81
CA ILE A 47 -5.51 -8.11 1.93
C ILE A 47 -7.00 -7.91 2.23
N SER A 48 -7.84 -7.94 1.20
CA SER A 48 -9.29 -7.85 1.32
C SER A 48 -9.96 -9.10 0.78
N LYS A 49 -11.02 -9.55 1.44
CA LYS A 49 -11.86 -10.68 0.99
C LYS A 49 -12.49 -10.44 -0.39
N ASN A 50 -12.60 -9.19 -0.79
CA ASN A 50 -13.35 -8.79 -1.98
C ASN A 50 -12.47 -8.33 -3.15
N THR A 51 -11.15 -8.16 -2.97
CA THR A 51 -10.31 -7.57 -4.01
C THR A 51 -8.85 -7.98 -3.83
N SER A 52 -8.23 -8.54 -4.87
CA SER A 52 -6.77 -8.57 -4.98
C SER A 52 -6.31 -7.14 -5.25
N LEU A 53 -5.82 -6.45 -4.23
CA LEU A 53 -5.48 -5.04 -4.36
C LEU A 53 -4.24 -4.84 -5.24
N ASP A 54 -3.19 -5.63 -5.01
CA ASP A 54 -1.94 -5.47 -5.75
C ASP A 54 -1.09 -6.75 -5.70
N ILE A 55 -0.03 -6.81 -6.52
CA ILE A 55 0.95 -7.89 -6.47
C ILE A 55 1.80 -7.70 -5.20
N PRO A 56 1.90 -8.69 -4.32
CA PRO A 56 2.70 -8.55 -3.11
C PRO A 56 4.21 -8.56 -3.41
N ILE A 57 4.96 -7.85 -2.58
CA ILE A 57 6.42 -7.69 -2.70
C ILE A 57 7.13 -9.05 -2.80
N ASN A 58 6.72 -10.04 -2.02
CA ASN A 58 7.31 -11.38 -2.09
C ASN A 58 7.08 -12.09 -3.43
N GLN A 59 6.04 -11.74 -4.16
CA GLN A 59 5.81 -12.26 -5.51
C GLN A 59 6.69 -11.53 -6.53
N LEU A 60 6.87 -10.21 -6.42
CA LEU A 60 7.81 -9.46 -7.24
C LEU A 60 9.24 -9.96 -7.08
N MET A 61 9.64 -10.29 -5.87
CA MET A 61 10.98 -10.81 -5.57
C MET A 61 11.28 -12.17 -6.23
N LYS A 62 10.27 -12.91 -6.71
CA LYS A 62 10.49 -14.15 -7.48
C LYS A 62 11.15 -13.90 -8.83
N ASP A 63 10.90 -12.75 -9.44
CA ASP A 63 11.56 -12.33 -10.70
C ASP A 63 12.99 -11.82 -10.46
N LYS A 64 13.44 -11.75 -9.20
CA LYS A 64 14.80 -11.39 -8.78
C LYS A 64 15.29 -10.02 -9.26
N PRO A 65 14.50 -8.93 -9.14
CA PRO A 65 15.02 -7.59 -9.37
C PRO A 65 16.16 -7.29 -8.39
N ASP A 66 17.02 -6.33 -8.74
CA ASP A 66 18.15 -5.95 -7.88
C ASP A 66 17.70 -5.12 -6.67
N ILE A 67 16.71 -4.25 -6.86
CA ILE A 67 16.14 -3.38 -5.82
C ILE A 67 14.63 -3.29 -6.01
N VAL A 68 13.89 -3.29 -4.91
CA VAL A 68 12.48 -2.92 -4.85
C VAL A 68 12.31 -1.84 -3.78
N THR A 69 11.63 -0.74 -4.13
CA THR A 69 11.27 0.32 -3.19
C THR A 69 9.76 0.39 -3.01
N PHE A 70 9.30 0.69 -1.81
CA PHE A 70 7.88 0.81 -1.50
C PHE A 70 7.63 1.62 -0.22
N SER A 71 6.37 2.05 -0.05
CA SER A 71 5.95 2.88 1.10
C SER A 71 5.51 2.02 2.28
N GLY A 72 5.87 2.43 3.50
CA GLY A 72 5.43 1.79 4.74
C GLY A 72 4.02 2.21 5.19
N ASP A 73 3.57 3.41 4.82
CA ASP A 73 2.33 4.06 5.27
C ASP A 73 1.11 3.84 4.36
N LYS A 74 1.26 3.08 3.28
CA LYS A 74 0.14 2.72 2.38
C LYS A 74 -0.46 1.37 2.78
N LEU A 75 -0.37 0.35 1.91
CA LEU A 75 -1.00 -0.95 2.15
C LEU A 75 -0.36 -1.77 3.29
N ILE A 76 0.86 -1.44 3.70
CA ILE A 76 1.46 -2.01 4.92
C ILE A 76 0.74 -1.52 6.18
N GLY A 77 0.26 -0.26 6.17
CA GLY A 77 -0.43 0.33 7.32
C GLY A 77 0.50 0.66 8.48
N GLY A 78 1.76 0.93 8.20
CA GLY A 78 2.79 1.38 9.14
C GLY A 78 2.99 2.90 9.13
N PRO A 79 4.06 3.40 9.74
CA PRO A 79 4.43 4.81 9.71
C PRO A 79 4.93 5.23 8.33
N GLN A 80 4.92 6.53 8.07
CA GLN A 80 5.49 7.10 6.85
C GLN A 80 6.98 6.78 6.79
N SER A 81 7.35 5.98 5.80
CA SER A 81 8.71 5.52 5.57
C SER A 81 8.89 5.00 4.16
N GLY A 82 10.08 5.17 3.60
CA GLY A 82 10.53 4.50 2.39
C GLY A 82 11.27 3.21 2.75
N ILE A 83 10.85 2.09 2.19
CA ILE A 83 11.46 0.78 2.43
C ILE A 83 12.18 0.35 1.17
N ILE A 84 13.42 -0.09 1.31
CA ILE A 84 14.25 -0.59 0.23
C ILE A 84 14.66 -2.03 0.55
N VAL A 85 14.34 -2.95 -0.34
CA VAL A 85 14.77 -4.34 -0.28
C VAL A 85 15.51 -4.71 -1.57
N GLY A 86 16.49 -5.61 -1.49
CA GLY A 86 17.25 -5.98 -2.69
C GLY A 86 18.51 -6.74 -2.39
N LYS A 87 19.40 -6.85 -3.40
CA LYS A 87 20.68 -7.54 -3.30
C LYS A 87 21.58 -6.91 -2.24
N GLY A 88 22.17 -7.73 -1.38
CA GLY A 88 22.94 -7.26 -0.23
C GLY A 88 24.13 -6.36 -0.54
N ASN A 89 24.81 -6.57 -1.68
CA ASN A 89 25.90 -5.70 -2.13
C ASN A 89 25.41 -4.28 -2.46
N ILE A 90 24.24 -4.15 -3.09
CA ILE A 90 23.63 -2.86 -3.43
C ILE A 90 23.11 -2.17 -2.17
N ILE A 91 22.43 -2.88 -1.28
CA ILE A 91 21.98 -2.31 0.00
C ILE A 91 23.17 -1.80 0.82
N LYS A 92 24.28 -2.55 0.89
CA LYS A 92 25.51 -2.10 1.56
C LYS A 92 26.11 -0.85 0.90
N ALA A 93 26.06 -0.74 -0.42
CA ALA A 93 26.53 0.45 -1.14
C ALA A 93 25.65 1.68 -0.82
N LEU A 94 24.33 1.52 -0.79
CA LEU A 94 23.39 2.57 -0.38
C LEU A 94 23.64 3.05 1.04
N GLN A 95 23.85 2.13 2.00
CA GLN A 95 24.15 2.47 3.41
C GLN A 95 25.47 3.23 3.59
N LYS A 96 26.45 3.03 2.71
CA LYS A 96 27.74 3.76 2.73
C LYS A 96 27.67 5.12 2.05
N ASN A 97 26.60 5.42 1.29
CA ASN A 97 26.45 6.69 0.62
C ASN A 97 26.24 7.82 1.65
N THR A 98 26.87 8.96 1.42
CA THR A 98 26.75 10.14 2.33
C THR A 98 25.32 10.65 2.46
N LEU A 99 24.51 10.52 1.42
CA LEU A 99 23.09 10.90 1.42
C LEU A 99 22.22 9.97 2.27
N TYR A 100 22.69 8.78 2.65
CA TYR A 100 21.92 7.88 3.51
C TYR A 100 21.63 8.52 4.88
N ARG A 101 22.55 9.28 5.42
CA ARG A 101 22.41 9.90 6.76
C ARG A 101 21.25 10.91 6.86
N PRO A 102 21.07 11.88 5.93
CA PRO A 102 19.92 12.79 5.92
C PRO A 102 18.57 12.09 5.79
N PHE A 103 18.51 10.95 5.10
CA PHE A 103 17.26 10.20 4.87
C PHE A 103 16.98 9.13 5.92
N ARG A 104 17.82 9.02 6.93
CA ARG A 104 17.65 8.02 7.99
C ARG A 104 16.41 8.36 8.85
N PRO A 105 15.42 7.44 8.99
CA PRO A 105 14.28 7.65 9.87
C PRO A 105 14.73 7.68 11.35
N ASP A 106 13.93 8.35 12.17
CA ASP A 106 14.11 8.37 13.61
C ASP A 106 13.81 7.01 14.27
N LYS A 107 14.16 6.88 15.56
CA LYS A 107 13.99 5.63 16.31
C LYS A 107 12.50 5.26 16.50
N LEU A 108 11.62 6.26 16.63
CA LEU A 108 10.19 6.03 16.80
C LEU A 108 9.60 5.44 15.54
N THR A 109 9.90 6.02 14.37
CA THR A 109 9.49 5.48 13.06
C THR A 109 9.97 4.04 12.86
N ILE A 110 11.23 3.74 13.23
CA ILE A 110 11.78 2.38 13.13
C ILE A 110 11.01 1.42 14.05
N GLY A 111 10.75 1.82 15.30
CA GLY A 111 10.02 0.99 16.28
C GLY A 111 8.58 0.71 15.83
N LEU A 112 7.87 1.74 15.35
CA LEU A 112 6.50 1.59 14.84
C LEU A 112 6.45 0.70 13.58
N LEU A 113 7.44 0.81 12.69
CA LEU A 113 7.52 -0.05 11.51
C LEU A 113 7.80 -1.50 11.91
N GLU A 114 8.70 -1.72 12.88
CA GLU A 114 9.00 -3.06 13.40
C GLU A 114 7.73 -3.69 13.98
N ASP A 115 7.00 -2.96 14.81
CA ASP A 115 5.75 -3.44 15.44
C ASP A 115 4.68 -3.77 14.39
N THR A 116 4.54 -2.88 13.39
CA THR A 116 3.66 -3.12 12.24
C THR A 116 4.03 -4.41 11.51
N LEU A 117 5.30 -4.62 11.18
CA LEU A 117 5.76 -5.81 10.47
C LEU A 117 5.63 -7.09 11.34
N ARG A 118 5.83 -6.98 12.65
CA ARG A 118 5.60 -8.09 13.59
C ARG A 118 4.12 -8.51 13.63
N SER A 119 3.20 -7.54 13.55
CA SER A 119 1.76 -7.83 13.55
C SER A 119 1.34 -8.75 12.40
N TYR A 120 2.02 -8.68 11.24
CA TYR A 120 1.77 -9.57 10.10
C TYR A 120 2.05 -11.06 10.38
N ARG A 121 2.72 -11.38 11.47
CA ARG A 121 2.93 -12.78 11.92
C ARG A 121 1.77 -13.31 12.75
N SER A 122 0.87 -12.44 13.20
CA SER A 122 -0.33 -12.82 13.96
C SER A 122 -1.44 -13.31 13.03
N THR A 123 -2.24 -14.25 13.49
CA THR A 123 -3.46 -14.68 12.80
C THR A 123 -4.56 -13.61 12.80
N SER A 124 -4.47 -12.64 13.72
CA SER A 124 -5.40 -11.51 13.86
C SER A 124 -4.95 -10.24 13.16
N PHE A 125 -3.82 -10.25 12.45
CA PHE A 125 -3.17 -9.07 11.86
C PHE A 125 -4.13 -8.15 11.07
N THR A 126 -5.10 -8.70 10.34
CA THR A 126 -6.10 -7.91 9.58
C THR A 126 -7.07 -7.13 10.48
N LYS A 127 -7.20 -7.51 11.75
CA LYS A 127 -8.01 -6.79 12.75
C LYS A 127 -7.17 -5.78 13.53
N ASP A 128 -5.94 -6.13 13.81
CA ASP A 128 -5.03 -5.35 14.65
C ASP A 128 -4.40 -4.17 13.87
N ASN A 129 -4.15 -4.36 12.58
CA ASN A 129 -3.68 -3.28 11.69
C ASN A 129 -4.88 -2.44 11.22
N LEU A 130 -4.88 -1.14 11.56
CA LEU A 130 -6.01 -0.23 11.28
C LEU A 130 -6.33 -0.15 9.79
N SER A 131 -5.33 0.02 8.92
CA SER A 131 -5.51 0.13 7.47
C SER A 131 -6.14 -1.13 6.89
N LEU A 132 -5.65 -2.29 7.30
CA LEU A 132 -6.19 -3.59 6.88
C LEU A 132 -7.60 -3.83 7.41
N ASN A 133 -7.86 -3.44 8.65
CA ASN A 133 -9.20 -3.53 9.26
C ASN A 133 -10.21 -2.68 8.49
N MET A 134 -9.85 -1.43 8.15
CA MET A 134 -10.69 -0.54 7.36
C MET A 134 -11.02 -1.14 5.99
N LEU A 135 -10.01 -1.64 5.27
CA LEU A 135 -10.17 -2.29 3.96
C LEU A 135 -11.05 -3.55 4.01
N ASN A 136 -11.08 -4.25 5.16
CA ASN A 136 -11.87 -5.46 5.37
C ASN A 136 -13.23 -5.20 6.01
N THR A 137 -13.55 -3.95 6.36
CA THR A 137 -14.83 -3.61 6.99
C THR A 137 -15.98 -3.77 5.99
N SER A 138 -16.97 -4.59 6.35
CA SER A 138 -18.10 -4.86 5.47
C SER A 138 -18.99 -3.64 5.28
N ARG A 139 -19.60 -3.50 4.09
CA ARG A 139 -20.60 -2.45 3.83
C ARG A 139 -21.75 -2.46 4.84
N LYS A 140 -22.19 -3.65 5.31
CA LYS A 140 -23.21 -3.79 6.35
C LYS A 140 -22.76 -3.14 7.66
N THR A 141 -21.50 -3.31 8.03
CA THR A 141 -20.92 -2.70 9.24
C THR A 141 -20.82 -1.19 9.08
N LEU A 142 -20.37 -0.69 7.91
CA LEU A 142 -20.31 0.74 7.62
C LEU A 142 -21.70 1.37 7.67
N LYS A 143 -22.71 0.73 7.07
CA LYS A 143 -24.10 1.18 7.13
C LYS A 143 -24.58 1.33 8.58
N LYS A 144 -24.39 0.31 9.41
CA LYS A 144 -24.77 0.38 10.83
C LYS A 144 -24.07 1.51 11.59
N ARG A 145 -22.77 1.75 11.30
CA ARG A 145 -22.01 2.85 11.91
C ARG A 145 -22.54 4.20 11.45
N GLY A 146 -22.81 4.38 10.14
CA GLY A 146 -23.36 5.60 9.58
C GLY A 146 -24.75 5.91 10.14
N GLU A 147 -25.66 4.93 10.20
CA GLU A 147 -27.00 5.09 10.82
C GLU A 147 -26.89 5.58 12.27
N LYS A 148 -25.92 5.05 13.04
CA LYS A 148 -25.67 5.47 14.42
C LYS A 148 -25.18 6.93 14.50
N VAL A 149 -24.26 7.32 13.60
CA VAL A 149 -23.76 8.71 13.50
C VAL A 149 -24.89 9.66 13.16
N ILE A 150 -25.70 9.36 12.15
CA ILE A 150 -26.85 10.19 11.73
C ILE A 150 -27.83 10.37 12.90
N MET A 151 -28.11 9.29 13.65
CA MET A 151 -29.02 9.34 14.82
C MET A 151 -28.48 10.26 15.93
N LEU A 152 -27.15 10.29 16.15
CA LEU A 152 -26.51 11.17 17.11
C LEU A 152 -26.53 12.64 16.65
N ILE A 153 -26.28 12.89 15.38
CA ILE A 153 -26.29 14.23 14.79
C ILE A 153 -27.70 14.82 14.85
N LYS A 154 -28.73 14.09 14.41
CA LYS A 154 -30.12 14.54 14.41
C LYS A 154 -30.64 14.94 15.81
N LYS A 155 -30.09 14.38 16.86
CA LYS A 155 -30.47 14.76 18.24
C LYS A 155 -29.89 16.10 18.69
N ASN A 156 -28.74 16.52 18.16
CA ASN A 156 -27.92 17.51 18.85
C ASN A 156 -27.56 18.78 18.05
N ILE A 157 -27.63 18.82 16.71
CA ILE A 157 -26.83 19.86 16.04
C ILE A 157 -27.48 20.62 14.87
N ILE A 158 -28.43 20.07 14.05
CA ILE A 158 -28.72 20.79 12.79
C ILE A 158 -30.21 20.73 12.40
N ARG A 159 -30.85 21.91 12.36
CA ARG A 159 -32.23 22.06 11.88
C ARG A 159 -32.36 22.14 10.36
N ASP A 160 -31.29 22.49 9.61
CA ASP A 160 -31.35 22.87 8.20
C ASP A 160 -30.53 21.99 7.23
N LEU A 161 -30.01 20.82 7.67
CA LEU A 161 -29.31 19.90 6.80
C LEU A 161 -30.07 18.57 6.64
N ASP A 162 -30.28 18.16 5.39
CA ASP A 162 -30.71 16.80 5.08
C ASP A 162 -29.49 15.88 4.96
N ILE A 163 -29.39 14.94 5.90
CA ILE A 163 -28.27 14.00 5.97
C ILE A 163 -28.82 12.60 5.71
N SER A 164 -28.32 11.99 4.64
CA SER A 164 -28.68 10.63 4.26
C SER A 164 -27.44 9.75 4.06
N LEU A 165 -27.58 8.46 4.26
CA LEU A 165 -26.53 7.48 4.05
C LEU A 165 -26.72 6.79 2.70
N VAL A 166 -25.77 7.00 1.79
CA VAL A 166 -25.84 6.46 0.44
C VAL A 166 -24.73 5.45 0.14
N PRO A 167 -24.98 4.49 -0.76
CA PRO A 167 -23.92 3.63 -1.27
C PRO A 167 -22.87 4.44 -2.01
N SER A 168 -21.59 4.18 -1.71
CA SER A 168 -20.47 4.83 -2.37
C SER A 168 -19.39 3.84 -2.80
N LEU A 169 -18.45 4.32 -3.60
CA LEU A 169 -17.22 3.62 -3.97
C LEU A 169 -16.05 4.46 -3.49
N VAL A 170 -15.07 3.81 -2.87
CA VAL A 170 -13.83 4.46 -2.41
C VAL A 170 -12.62 3.75 -2.99
N GLU A 171 -11.55 4.49 -3.21
CA GLU A 171 -10.27 3.95 -3.63
C GLU A 171 -9.49 3.38 -2.44
N ALA A 172 -8.60 2.42 -2.69
CA ALA A 172 -7.76 1.87 -1.66
C ALA A 172 -6.61 2.86 -1.33
N GLY A 173 -6.52 3.25 -0.05
CA GLY A 173 -5.39 3.98 0.55
C GLY A 173 -4.93 5.23 -0.21
N SER A 174 -5.32 6.43 0.20
CA SER A 174 -4.81 7.73 -0.29
C SER A 174 -4.61 7.84 -1.81
N GLY A 175 -5.56 7.33 -2.61
CA GLY A 175 -5.42 7.25 -4.06
C GLY A 175 -4.47 6.15 -4.57
N SER A 176 -3.96 5.29 -3.69
CA SER A 176 -3.24 4.07 -4.11
C SER A 176 -4.23 3.14 -4.79
N LEU A 177 -3.93 2.72 -6.01
CA LEU A 177 -4.76 1.81 -6.80
C LEU A 177 -6.12 2.41 -7.22
N PRO A 178 -6.15 3.51 -7.96
CA PRO A 178 -7.39 4.17 -8.40
C PRO A 178 -8.29 3.29 -9.30
N GLU A 179 -7.76 2.19 -9.84
CA GLU A 179 -8.53 1.18 -10.57
C GLU A 179 -9.32 0.23 -9.66
N LYS A 180 -9.04 0.22 -8.36
CA LYS A 180 -9.60 -0.74 -7.38
C LYS A 180 -10.64 -0.07 -6.49
N ASN A 181 -11.86 0.01 -6.99
CA ASN A 181 -12.97 0.55 -6.21
C ASN A 181 -13.49 -0.44 -5.16
N ILE A 182 -13.60 0.03 -3.93
CA ILE A 182 -14.15 -0.72 -2.79
C ILE A 182 -15.55 -0.20 -2.48
N LYS A 183 -16.52 -1.11 -2.37
CA LYS A 183 -17.89 -0.75 -1.98
C LYS A 183 -17.93 -0.22 -0.57
N SER A 184 -18.45 1.01 -0.38
CA SER A 184 -18.52 1.74 0.87
C SER A 184 -19.92 2.35 1.10
N MET A 185 -20.02 3.19 2.11
CA MET A 185 -21.16 4.05 2.42
C MET A 185 -20.63 5.47 2.67
N ALA A 186 -21.31 6.46 2.17
CA ALA A 186 -21.06 7.88 2.40
C ALA A 186 -22.30 8.53 3.02
#